data_08dae3baefb7fb91babbfd339dc67130
#
_entry.id   08dae3baefb7fb91babbfd339dc67130
#
_cell.length_a   1.000
_cell.length_b   1.000
_cell.length_c   1.000
_cell.angle_alpha   90.00
_cell.angle_beta   90.00
_cell.angle_gamma   90.00
#
_symmetry.space_group_name_H-M   'P 1'
#
loop_
_entity.id
_entity.type
_entity.pdbx_description
1 polymer ?
#
loop_
_entity_poly.entity_id
_entity_poly.type
_entity_poly.pdbx_seq_one_letter_code
_entity_poly.pdbx_strand_id
1 'polypeptide(L)'
;TGSPTVLLNSVDALHGDLGIINDGDLLLALSYSGESDELLNLLPAFKRFAVRLITFTGNPKSTLARHSDVVLNVRVPREACPFNLAPTASTTAMLVLGDALAMTVLEARGFTQKDFARHHPSGAIGRALLVQVRDIMRTGDRNAVAPRDLTVKEALLVMTRAKSGSLAVVDARGKLAGVFTDGDFRRSALTGPDFLRQRVSGFMTRNPKVIRDDALGVDALRLFEAHKIDDLIVVDAKGRPVGLVDGQDLPKLKIV
;
A
#
# COMPACT_ATOMS: atom_id res chain seq x y z
N THR A 1 1.31 -0.11 13.66
CA THR A 1 0.51 -0.99 14.53
C THR A 1 -0.91 -0.46 14.80
N GLY A 2 -1.17 0.83 14.50
CA GLY A 2 -2.42 1.49 14.87
C GLY A 2 -2.59 1.75 16.37
N SER A 3 -1.53 1.60 17.18
CA SER A 3 -1.54 1.93 18.59
C SER A 3 -1.21 3.41 18.78
N PRO A 4 -2.07 4.19 19.45
CA PRO A 4 -1.71 5.54 19.87
C PRO A 4 -0.47 5.48 20.77
N THR A 5 0.51 6.31 20.48
CA THR A 5 1.75 6.36 21.26
C THR A 5 2.19 7.81 21.39
N VAL A 6 2.53 8.22 22.59
CA VAL A 6 3.01 9.57 22.92
C VAL A 6 4.40 9.46 23.52
N LEU A 7 5.32 10.31 23.08
CA LEU A 7 6.62 10.45 23.70
C LEU A 7 6.47 11.34 24.94
N LEU A 8 6.79 10.79 26.10
CA LEU A 8 6.87 11.52 27.36
C LEU A 8 8.34 11.88 27.61
N ASN A 9 8.67 13.17 27.57
CA ASN A 9 9.98 13.64 27.97
C ASN A 9 10.06 13.58 29.51
N SER A 10 11.13 12.96 30.05
CA SER A 10 11.27 12.76 31.49
C SER A 10 11.37 14.06 32.29
N VAL A 11 11.96 15.09 31.71
CA VAL A 11 12.07 16.41 32.36
C VAL A 11 10.72 17.12 32.37
N ASP A 12 10.03 17.18 31.22
CA ASP A 12 8.74 17.84 31.11
C ASP A 12 7.66 17.12 31.91
N ALA A 13 7.77 15.80 32.05
CA ALA A 13 6.91 14.99 32.90
C ALA A 13 6.90 15.47 34.38
N LEU A 14 8.06 15.84 34.93
CA LEU A 14 8.16 16.36 36.31
C LEU A 14 7.55 17.76 36.46
N HIS A 15 7.27 18.44 35.36
CA HIS A 15 6.73 19.80 35.32
C HIS A 15 5.27 19.89 34.82
N GLY A 16 4.57 18.77 34.71
CA GLY A 16 3.13 18.76 34.45
C GLY A 16 2.67 17.79 33.34
N ASP A 17 3.55 17.35 32.45
CA ASP A 17 3.18 16.45 31.33
C ASP A 17 2.75 15.04 31.78
N LEU A 18 2.91 14.72 33.09
CA LEU A 18 2.27 13.51 33.67
C LEU A 18 0.75 13.48 33.48
N GLY A 19 0.12 14.64 33.21
CA GLY A 19 -1.31 14.74 32.94
C GLY A 19 -1.77 14.00 31.67
N ILE A 20 -0.84 13.56 30.82
CA ILE A 20 -1.19 12.72 29.65
C ILE A 20 -1.35 11.23 29.99
N ILE A 21 -0.89 10.81 31.17
CA ILE A 21 -0.98 9.41 31.63
C ILE A 21 -2.36 9.16 32.22
N ASN A 22 -2.97 8.06 31.81
CA ASN A 22 -4.25 7.59 32.32
C ASN A 22 -4.10 6.20 32.95
N ASP A 23 -5.01 5.87 33.86
CA ASP A 23 -5.10 4.51 34.39
C ASP A 23 -5.33 3.50 33.25
N GLY A 24 -4.57 2.42 33.28
CA GLY A 24 -4.58 1.39 32.24
C GLY A 24 -3.60 1.61 31.10
N ASP A 25 -2.90 2.74 31.06
CA ASP A 25 -1.84 2.97 30.08
C ASP A 25 -0.65 2.03 30.30
N LEU A 26 0.11 1.81 29.21
CA LEU A 26 1.37 1.09 29.23
C LEU A 26 2.52 2.06 29.05
N LEU A 27 3.43 2.09 29.99
CA LEU A 27 4.65 2.89 29.93
C LEU A 27 5.80 2.03 29.39
N LEU A 28 6.52 2.55 28.40
CA LEU A 28 7.74 1.94 27.87
C LEU A 28 8.93 2.83 28.20
N ALA A 29 9.80 2.37 29.09
CA ALA A 29 11.00 3.09 29.49
C ALA A 29 12.24 2.51 28.79
N LEU A 30 13.05 3.39 28.23
CA LEU A 30 14.29 3.05 27.52
C LEU A 30 15.49 3.62 28.30
N SER A 31 16.25 2.76 28.97
CA SER A 31 17.45 3.15 29.70
C SER A 31 18.46 2.01 29.73
N TYR A 32 19.58 2.17 29.03
CA TYR A 32 20.60 1.10 28.97
C TYR A 32 21.18 0.75 30.34
N SER A 33 21.52 1.75 31.16
CA SER A 33 21.96 1.54 32.54
C SER A 33 20.82 1.09 33.47
N GLY A 34 19.59 1.56 33.19
CA GLY A 34 18.44 1.44 34.07
C GLY A 34 18.58 2.24 35.39
N GLU A 35 19.54 3.19 35.39
CA GLU A 35 19.87 4.05 36.55
C GLU A 35 19.86 5.53 36.19
N SER A 36 19.16 5.93 35.11
CA SER A 36 19.04 7.34 34.71
C SER A 36 18.18 8.09 35.70
N ASP A 37 18.76 9.10 36.38
CA ASP A 37 18.12 9.86 37.44
C ASP A 37 16.78 10.46 36.98
N GLU A 38 16.69 10.96 35.76
CA GLU A 38 15.48 11.56 35.21
C GLU A 38 14.31 10.57 35.14
N LEU A 39 14.60 9.28 34.86
CA LEU A 39 13.56 8.23 34.86
C LEU A 39 13.25 7.72 36.24
N LEU A 40 14.28 7.56 37.10
CA LEU A 40 14.09 7.11 38.49
C LEU A 40 13.23 8.07 39.31
N ASN A 41 13.39 9.37 39.09
CA ASN A 41 12.61 10.41 39.73
C ASN A 41 11.11 10.37 39.36
N LEU A 42 10.75 9.74 38.22
CA LEU A 42 9.36 9.56 37.81
C LEU A 42 8.70 8.33 38.45
N LEU A 43 9.45 7.37 38.94
CA LEU A 43 8.88 6.12 39.51
C LEU A 43 7.86 6.35 40.62
N PRO A 44 8.06 7.29 41.59
CA PRO A 44 7.05 7.56 42.61
C PRO A 44 5.75 8.15 42.03
N ALA A 45 5.87 8.90 40.92
CA ALA A 45 4.70 9.45 40.24
C ALA A 45 3.95 8.36 39.48
N PHE A 46 4.64 7.49 38.73
CA PHE A 46 4.01 6.37 38.03
C PHE A 46 3.22 5.44 38.93
N LYS A 47 3.67 5.24 40.17
CA LYS A 47 2.95 4.45 41.17
C LYS A 47 1.59 5.01 41.61
N ARG A 48 1.29 6.27 41.26
CA ARG A 48 -0.01 6.90 41.54
C ARG A 48 -1.05 6.58 40.49
N PHE A 49 -0.62 6.05 39.36
CA PHE A 49 -1.48 5.63 38.26
C PHE A 49 -1.53 4.10 38.20
N ALA A 50 -2.65 3.53 37.77
CA ALA A 50 -2.79 2.10 37.53
C ALA A 50 -2.19 1.72 36.17
N VAL A 51 -0.88 1.95 35.98
CA VAL A 51 -0.13 1.70 34.75
C VAL A 51 0.77 0.49 34.90
N ARG A 52 1.13 -0.11 33.76
CA ARG A 52 2.17 -1.14 33.66
C ARG A 52 3.43 -0.56 33.03
N LEU A 53 4.60 -0.93 33.57
CA LEU A 53 5.90 -0.47 33.12
C LEU A 53 6.66 -1.60 32.42
N ILE A 54 7.00 -1.39 31.17
CA ILE A 54 7.96 -2.22 30.43
C ILE A 54 9.26 -1.44 30.33
N THR A 55 10.39 -2.11 30.59
CA THR A 55 11.71 -1.47 30.49
C THR A 55 12.62 -2.21 29.53
N PHE A 56 13.25 -1.48 28.61
CA PHE A 56 14.40 -1.93 27.84
C PHE A 56 15.68 -1.50 28.53
N THR A 57 16.47 -2.47 28.98
CA THR A 57 17.71 -2.15 29.70
C THR A 57 18.80 -3.18 29.44
N GLY A 58 20.06 -2.77 29.46
CA GLY A 58 21.21 -3.66 29.45
C GLY A 58 21.53 -4.25 30.83
N ASN A 59 20.86 -3.75 31.89
CA ASN A 59 21.05 -4.21 33.27
C ASN A 59 19.74 -4.67 33.91
N PRO A 60 19.38 -5.96 33.81
CA PRO A 60 18.16 -6.50 34.41
C PRO A 60 18.07 -6.41 35.94
N LYS A 61 19.15 -6.04 36.60
CA LYS A 61 19.22 -5.85 38.05
C LYS A 61 19.16 -4.39 38.48
N SER A 62 18.98 -3.48 37.53
CA SER A 62 18.91 -2.03 37.77
C SER A 62 17.69 -1.63 38.61
N THR A 63 17.72 -0.43 39.13
CA THR A 63 16.62 0.15 39.88
C THR A 63 15.36 0.24 39.04
N LEU A 64 15.45 0.71 37.81
CA LEU A 64 14.31 0.77 36.89
C LEU A 64 13.74 -0.63 36.60
N ALA A 65 14.60 -1.63 36.38
CA ALA A 65 14.17 -3.01 36.13
C ALA A 65 13.40 -3.60 37.30
N ARG A 66 13.82 -3.33 38.55
CA ARG A 66 13.13 -3.82 39.75
C ARG A 66 11.74 -3.20 39.95
N HIS A 67 11.47 -2.06 39.32
CA HIS A 67 10.18 -1.38 39.41
C HIS A 67 9.29 -1.65 38.17
N SER A 68 9.75 -2.48 37.25
CA SER A 68 9.05 -2.76 36.00
C SER A 68 8.28 -4.08 36.08
N ASP A 69 7.12 -4.14 35.42
CA ASP A 69 6.33 -5.37 35.27
C ASP A 69 6.99 -6.34 34.29
N VAL A 70 7.64 -5.78 33.24
CA VAL A 70 8.34 -6.55 32.22
C VAL A 70 9.69 -5.91 31.94
N VAL A 71 10.74 -6.73 31.90
CA VAL A 71 12.10 -6.29 31.57
C VAL A 71 12.57 -7.00 30.29
N LEU A 72 12.89 -6.21 29.29
CA LEU A 72 13.46 -6.68 28.05
C LEU A 72 14.96 -6.33 28.01
N ASN A 73 15.79 -7.37 27.98
CA ASN A 73 17.23 -7.23 28.07
C ASN A 73 17.85 -6.91 26.69
N VAL A 74 18.48 -5.74 26.58
CA VAL A 74 19.17 -5.24 25.40
C VAL A 74 20.70 -5.17 25.61
N ARG A 75 21.23 -5.96 26.51
CA ARG A 75 22.66 -5.95 26.82
C ARG A 75 23.50 -6.27 25.58
N VAL A 76 24.50 -5.44 25.34
CA VAL A 76 25.52 -5.63 24.30
C VAL A 76 26.88 -5.91 24.95
N PRO A 77 27.79 -6.67 24.29
CA PRO A 77 29.12 -6.96 24.83
C PRO A 77 29.98 -5.71 25.01
N ARG A 78 29.86 -4.77 24.08
CA ARG A 78 30.55 -3.47 24.09
C ARG A 78 29.87 -2.49 23.13
N GLU A 79 30.14 -1.21 23.33
CA GLU A 79 29.78 -0.18 22.36
C GLU A 79 30.74 -0.19 21.17
N ALA A 80 30.27 0.24 19.98
CA ALA A 80 31.10 0.35 18.77
C ALA A 80 32.01 1.57 18.81
N CYS A 81 31.78 2.50 19.74
CA CYS A 81 32.66 3.64 20.00
C CYS A 81 34.06 3.17 20.38
N PRO A 82 35.15 3.80 19.86
CA PRO A 82 36.54 3.43 20.18
C PRO A 82 36.85 3.38 21.68
N PHE A 83 36.19 4.23 22.46
CA PHE A 83 36.35 4.32 23.91
C PHE A 83 35.35 3.47 24.70
N ASN A 84 34.43 2.74 24.03
CA ASN A 84 33.36 1.98 24.66
C ASN A 84 32.44 2.85 25.58
N LEU A 85 32.26 4.11 25.26
CA LEU A 85 31.52 5.09 26.07
C LEU A 85 30.26 5.59 25.39
N ALA A 86 30.33 6.01 24.12
CA ALA A 86 29.21 6.57 23.40
C ALA A 86 28.19 5.47 23.02
N PRO A 87 26.90 5.64 23.36
CA PRO A 87 25.85 4.69 22.96
C PRO A 87 25.81 4.52 21.44
N THR A 88 25.94 3.29 20.98
CA THR A 88 25.96 2.91 19.56
C THR A 88 25.37 1.53 19.37
N ALA A 89 26.05 0.46 19.78
CA ALA A 89 25.53 -0.90 19.73
C ALA A 89 24.28 -1.06 20.62
N SER A 90 24.26 -0.43 21.80
CA SER A 90 23.12 -0.45 22.71
C SER A 90 21.88 0.25 22.12
N THR A 91 22.05 1.41 21.50
CA THR A 91 20.93 2.12 20.84
C THR A 91 20.40 1.34 19.64
N THR A 92 21.29 0.71 18.86
CA THR A 92 20.89 -0.16 17.75
C THR A 92 20.10 -1.38 18.25
N ALA A 93 20.56 -2.03 19.33
CA ALA A 93 19.85 -3.15 19.93
C ALA A 93 18.46 -2.74 20.43
N MET A 94 18.31 -1.55 21.05
CA MET A 94 17.01 -1.00 21.47
C MET A 94 16.08 -0.77 20.28
N LEU A 95 16.61 -0.21 19.17
CA LEU A 95 15.83 0.03 17.95
C LEU A 95 15.30 -1.29 17.38
N VAL A 96 16.19 -2.27 17.20
CA VAL A 96 15.81 -3.60 16.65
C VAL A 96 14.77 -4.29 17.53
N LEU A 97 14.93 -4.23 18.86
CA LEU A 97 13.96 -4.82 19.78
C LEU A 97 12.62 -4.08 19.73
N GLY A 98 12.64 -2.75 19.61
CA GLY A 98 11.44 -1.93 19.43
C GLY A 98 10.68 -2.29 18.16
N ASP A 99 11.37 -2.46 17.03
CA ASP A 99 10.79 -2.91 15.78
C ASP A 99 10.20 -4.33 15.90
N ALA A 100 10.92 -5.25 16.53
CA ALA A 100 10.44 -6.61 16.78
C ALA A 100 9.16 -6.61 17.63
N LEU A 101 9.11 -5.81 18.69
CA LEU A 101 7.91 -5.64 19.52
C LEU A 101 6.76 -5.05 18.70
N ALA A 102 7.02 -4.03 17.91
CA ALA A 102 6.00 -3.42 17.04
C ALA A 102 5.44 -4.43 16.02
N MET A 103 6.28 -5.26 15.40
CA MET A 103 5.84 -6.31 14.47
C MET A 103 5.04 -7.40 15.18
N THR A 104 5.45 -7.82 16.38
CA THR A 104 4.71 -8.78 17.20
C THR A 104 3.32 -8.28 17.55
N VAL A 105 3.21 -7.00 17.96
CA VAL A 105 1.92 -6.37 18.26
C VAL A 105 1.05 -6.24 17.01
N LEU A 106 1.65 -5.91 15.86
CA LEU A 106 0.95 -5.81 14.59
C LEU A 106 0.32 -7.17 14.21
N GLU A 107 1.08 -8.25 14.32
CA GLU A 107 0.62 -9.61 14.04
C GLU A 107 -0.46 -10.05 15.04
N ALA A 108 -0.24 -9.87 16.33
CA ALA A 108 -1.18 -10.23 17.38
C ALA A 108 -2.53 -9.51 17.26
N ARG A 109 -2.55 -8.31 16.71
CA ARG A 109 -3.77 -7.53 16.43
C ARG A 109 -4.45 -7.89 15.10
N GLY A 110 -3.86 -8.76 14.29
CA GLY A 110 -4.36 -9.05 12.94
C GLY A 110 -4.37 -7.82 12.04
N PHE A 111 -3.41 -6.89 12.21
CA PHE A 111 -3.34 -5.65 11.45
C PHE A 111 -3.07 -5.94 9.98
N THR A 112 -3.95 -5.45 9.11
CA THR A 112 -3.94 -5.76 7.68
C THR A 112 -3.27 -4.66 6.85
N GLN A 113 -2.97 -4.99 5.60
CA GLN A 113 -2.53 -3.97 4.61
C GLN A 113 -3.56 -2.85 4.43
N LYS A 114 -4.86 -3.14 4.55
CA LYS A 114 -5.92 -2.13 4.50
C LYS A 114 -5.83 -1.17 5.69
N ASP A 115 -5.54 -1.69 6.88
CA ASP A 115 -5.36 -0.85 8.07
C ASP A 115 -4.12 0.03 7.93
N PHE A 116 -3.02 -0.52 7.39
CA PHE A 116 -1.82 0.27 7.08
C PHE A 116 -2.13 1.42 6.12
N ALA A 117 -2.85 1.12 5.04
CA ALA A 117 -3.25 2.13 4.05
C ALA A 117 -4.14 3.23 4.66
N ARG A 118 -5.07 2.89 5.57
CA ARG A 118 -5.89 3.88 6.30
C ARG A 118 -5.06 4.85 7.13
N HIS A 119 -3.96 4.39 7.71
CA HIS A 119 -3.07 5.23 8.52
C HIS A 119 -2.03 6.00 7.69
N HIS A 120 -1.80 5.58 6.43
CA HIS A 120 -0.82 6.19 5.53
C HIS A 120 -1.42 6.57 4.16
N PRO A 121 -2.53 7.33 4.10
CA PRO A 121 -3.29 7.55 2.86
C PRO A 121 -2.51 8.32 1.80
N SER A 122 -1.59 9.18 2.20
CA SER A 122 -0.83 10.07 1.30
C SER A 122 0.52 9.50 0.84
N GLY A 123 1.00 8.42 1.44
CA GLY A 123 2.25 7.76 1.06
C GLY A 123 2.12 6.93 -0.23
N ALA A 124 3.21 6.71 -0.95
CA ALA A 124 3.22 5.86 -2.14
C ALA A 124 2.66 4.45 -1.85
N ILE A 125 3.07 3.85 -0.72
CA ILE A 125 2.59 2.54 -0.28
C ILE A 125 1.08 2.57 0.01
N GLY A 126 0.58 3.61 0.71
CA GLY A 126 -0.85 3.75 1.01
C GLY A 126 -1.69 3.87 -0.26
N ARG A 127 -1.27 4.71 -1.21
CA ARG A 127 -1.94 4.83 -2.51
C ARG A 127 -1.92 3.53 -3.30
N ALA A 128 -0.78 2.83 -3.34
CA ALA A 128 -0.66 1.54 -4.01
C ALA A 128 -1.65 0.49 -3.48
N LEU A 129 -2.01 0.57 -2.20
CA LEU A 129 -2.92 -0.36 -1.53
C LEU A 129 -4.39 0.09 -1.53
N LEU A 130 -4.69 1.34 -1.90
CA LEU A 130 -6.05 1.90 -1.84
C LEU A 130 -6.64 2.18 -3.22
N VAL A 131 -5.84 2.68 -4.17
CA VAL A 131 -6.35 3.06 -5.49
C VAL A 131 -6.77 1.83 -6.27
N GLN A 132 -8.03 1.80 -6.67
CA GLN A 132 -8.60 0.74 -7.50
C GLN A 132 -8.57 1.12 -8.98
N VAL A 133 -8.68 0.12 -9.85
CA VAL A 133 -8.73 0.33 -11.30
C VAL A 133 -9.90 1.25 -11.69
N ARG A 134 -11.04 1.15 -11.00
CA ARG A 134 -12.21 2.02 -11.24
C ARG A 134 -11.94 3.50 -10.99
N ASP A 135 -10.95 3.83 -10.16
CA ASP A 135 -10.61 5.22 -9.81
C ASP A 135 -9.78 5.92 -10.89
N ILE A 136 -9.16 5.14 -11.80
CA ILE A 136 -8.26 5.64 -12.83
C ILE A 136 -8.73 5.35 -14.25
N MET A 137 -9.63 4.36 -14.44
CA MET A 137 -10.09 3.94 -15.77
C MET A 137 -10.87 5.04 -16.49
N ARG A 138 -10.83 4.99 -17.80
CA ARG A 138 -11.70 5.79 -18.68
C ARG A 138 -13.06 5.12 -18.77
N THR A 139 -14.13 5.89 -18.66
CA THR A 139 -15.52 5.42 -18.70
C THR A 139 -16.37 6.26 -19.65
N GLY A 140 -17.63 5.89 -19.85
CA GLY A 140 -18.57 6.64 -20.68
C GLY A 140 -18.07 6.82 -22.11
N ASP A 141 -18.07 8.05 -22.62
CA ASP A 141 -17.66 8.39 -23.99
C ASP A 141 -16.19 8.07 -24.30
N ARG A 142 -15.37 7.87 -23.27
CA ARG A 142 -13.96 7.47 -23.41
C ARG A 142 -13.73 5.96 -23.33
N ASN A 143 -14.77 5.16 -23.19
CA ASN A 143 -14.73 3.70 -23.20
C ASN A 143 -15.27 3.20 -24.55
N ALA A 144 -14.38 2.88 -25.48
CA ALA A 144 -14.76 2.39 -26.81
C ALA A 144 -15.30 0.96 -26.70
N VAL A 145 -16.59 0.79 -26.85
CA VAL A 145 -17.27 -0.53 -26.85
C VAL A 145 -18.13 -0.66 -28.10
N ALA A 146 -18.08 -1.80 -28.75
CA ALA A 146 -18.90 -2.06 -29.94
C ALA A 146 -19.30 -3.55 -30.06
N PRO A 147 -20.45 -3.85 -30.70
CA PRO A 147 -20.83 -5.21 -31.00
C PRO A 147 -19.91 -5.81 -32.09
N ARG A 148 -19.80 -7.15 -32.04
CA ARG A 148 -18.88 -7.94 -32.89
C ARG A 148 -19.18 -7.93 -34.40
N ASP A 149 -20.36 -7.46 -34.80
CA ASP A 149 -20.85 -7.45 -36.17
C ASP A 149 -20.59 -6.11 -36.89
N LEU A 150 -20.11 -5.09 -36.20
CA LEU A 150 -19.68 -3.84 -36.84
C LEU A 150 -18.57 -4.08 -37.83
N THR A 151 -18.54 -3.25 -38.86
CA THR A 151 -17.42 -3.23 -39.82
C THR A 151 -16.17 -2.61 -39.15
N VAL A 152 -14.99 -2.94 -39.66
CA VAL A 152 -13.74 -2.31 -39.18
C VAL A 152 -13.80 -0.80 -39.30
N LYS A 153 -14.37 -0.26 -40.40
CA LYS A 153 -14.56 1.20 -40.56
C LYS A 153 -15.39 1.82 -39.46
N GLU A 154 -16.51 1.20 -39.06
CA GLU A 154 -17.36 1.68 -37.98
C GLU A 154 -16.65 1.55 -36.64
N ALA A 155 -15.91 0.46 -36.43
CA ALA A 155 -15.10 0.25 -35.22
C ALA A 155 -14.06 1.38 -35.03
N LEU A 156 -13.37 1.77 -36.10
CA LEU A 156 -12.43 2.90 -36.08
C LEU A 156 -13.11 4.23 -35.74
N LEU A 157 -14.32 4.46 -36.21
CA LEU A 157 -15.08 5.67 -35.83
C LEU A 157 -15.40 5.69 -34.33
N VAL A 158 -15.75 4.54 -33.74
CA VAL A 158 -15.96 4.42 -32.27
C VAL A 158 -14.67 4.72 -31.52
N MET A 159 -13.54 4.11 -31.91
CA MET A 159 -12.23 4.36 -31.30
C MET A 159 -11.84 5.85 -31.38
N THR A 160 -12.02 6.45 -32.55
CA THR A 160 -11.69 7.87 -32.78
C THR A 160 -12.51 8.80 -31.88
N ARG A 161 -13.83 8.55 -31.75
CA ARG A 161 -14.72 9.35 -30.88
C ARG A 161 -14.33 9.19 -29.41
N ALA A 162 -13.99 7.99 -28.98
CA ALA A 162 -13.55 7.71 -27.62
C ALA A 162 -12.10 8.18 -27.34
N LYS A 163 -11.35 8.60 -28.37
CA LYS A 163 -9.90 8.91 -28.29
C LYS A 163 -9.14 7.75 -27.63
N SER A 164 -9.40 6.53 -28.11
CA SER A 164 -8.86 5.28 -27.58
C SER A 164 -8.11 4.53 -28.67
N GLY A 165 -6.95 3.98 -28.32
CA GLY A 165 -6.18 3.06 -29.18
C GLY A 165 -6.76 1.65 -29.25
N SER A 166 -7.79 1.36 -28.44
CA SER A 166 -8.40 0.04 -28.32
C SER A 166 -9.92 0.11 -28.29
N LEU A 167 -10.58 -0.95 -28.80
CA LEU A 167 -12.02 -1.16 -28.79
C LEU A 167 -12.35 -2.48 -28.10
N ALA A 168 -13.17 -2.46 -27.09
CA ALA A 168 -13.78 -3.65 -26.50
C ALA A 168 -14.89 -4.17 -27.41
N VAL A 169 -14.73 -5.36 -27.97
CA VAL A 169 -15.72 -6.01 -28.82
C VAL A 169 -16.58 -6.92 -27.97
N VAL A 170 -17.91 -6.74 -28.01
CA VAL A 170 -18.86 -7.48 -27.18
C VAL A 170 -19.75 -8.44 -27.99
N ASP A 171 -20.20 -9.48 -27.31
CA ASP A 171 -21.23 -10.40 -27.81
C ASP A 171 -22.65 -9.84 -27.66
N ALA A 172 -23.66 -10.59 -28.11
CA ALA A 172 -25.06 -10.21 -28.00
C ALA A 172 -25.58 -10.09 -26.55
N ARG A 173 -24.83 -10.60 -25.57
CA ARG A 173 -25.13 -10.49 -24.13
C ARG A 173 -24.37 -9.34 -23.46
N GLY A 174 -23.61 -8.56 -24.22
CA GLY A 174 -22.78 -7.47 -23.74
C GLY A 174 -21.50 -7.91 -23.00
N LYS A 175 -21.13 -9.21 -23.10
CA LYS A 175 -19.87 -9.70 -22.55
C LYS A 175 -18.73 -9.46 -23.53
N LEU A 176 -17.53 -9.27 -23.00
CA LEU A 176 -16.32 -9.11 -23.78
C LEU A 176 -16.05 -10.36 -24.61
N ALA A 177 -15.98 -10.20 -25.92
CA ALA A 177 -15.66 -11.24 -26.91
C ALA A 177 -14.22 -11.12 -27.43
N GLY A 178 -13.65 -9.91 -27.41
CA GLY A 178 -12.30 -9.63 -27.88
C GLY A 178 -11.95 -8.16 -27.75
N VAL A 179 -10.74 -7.81 -28.16
CA VAL A 179 -10.25 -6.44 -28.29
C VAL A 179 -9.73 -6.22 -29.71
N PHE A 180 -10.02 -5.05 -30.28
CA PHE A 180 -9.45 -4.60 -31.54
C PHE A 180 -8.63 -3.33 -31.26
N THR A 181 -7.38 -3.32 -31.67
CA THR A 181 -6.42 -2.26 -31.36
C THR A 181 -5.89 -1.59 -32.62
N ASP A 182 -5.21 -0.44 -32.47
CA ASP A 182 -4.46 0.21 -33.54
C ASP A 182 -3.40 -0.74 -34.15
N GLY A 183 -2.84 -1.64 -33.35
CA GLY A 183 -1.92 -2.68 -33.80
C GLY A 183 -2.63 -3.71 -34.69
N ASP A 184 -3.85 -4.13 -34.35
CA ASP A 184 -4.66 -5.03 -35.16
C ASP A 184 -5.05 -4.36 -36.46
N PHE A 185 -5.45 -3.08 -36.42
CA PHE A 185 -5.74 -2.29 -37.59
C PHE A 185 -4.55 -2.24 -38.56
N ARG A 186 -3.36 -1.87 -38.08
CA ARG A 186 -2.15 -1.78 -38.93
C ARG A 186 -1.81 -3.12 -39.57
N ARG A 187 -1.89 -4.22 -38.85
CA ARG A 187 -1.66 -5.57 -39.38
C ARG A 187 -2.68 -5.96 -40.44
N SER A 188 -3.95 -5.64 -40.17
CA SER A 188 -5.05 -6.00 -41.09
C SER A 188 -5.08 -5.14 -42.35
N ALA A 189 -4.59 -3.91 -42.28
CA ALA A 189 -4.48 -3.03 -43.47
C ALA A 189 -3.59 -3.61 -44.57
N LEU A 190 -2.67 -4.51 -44.21
CA LEU A 190 -1.83 -5.22 -45.18
C LEU A 190 -2.55 -6.31 -45.97
N THR A 191 -3.77 -6.71 -45.54
CA THR A 191 -4.55 -7.77 -46.23
C THR A 191 -5.33 -7.28 -47.46
N GLY A 192 -5.35 -5.96 -47.71
CA GLY A 192 -5.99 -5.34 -48.86
C GLY A 192 -7.10 -4.33 -48.49
N PRO A 193 -7.58 -3.53 -49.46
CA PRO A 193 -8.47 -2.39 -49.19
C PRO A 193 -9.87 -2.79 -48.70
N ASP A 194 -10.34 -4.00 -48.96
CA ASP A 194 -11.68 -4.46 -48.61
C ASP A 194 -11.84 -4.81 -47.15
N PHE A 195 -10.75 -4.89 -46.36
CA PHE A 195 -10.83 -5.23 -44.92
C PHE A 195 -11.68 -4.24 -44.10
N LEU A 196 -11.73 -2.97 -44.51
CA LEU A 196 -12.54 -1.94 -43.85
C LEU A 196 -14.06 -2.25 -43.85
N ARG A 197 -14.52 -3.03 -44.84
CA ARG A 197 -15.92 -3.45 -44.97
C ARG A 197 -16.22 -4.77 -44.25
N GLN A 198 -15.19 -5.47 -43.80
CA GLN A 198 -15.34 -6.73 -43.11
C GLN A 198 -15.68 -6.50 -41.62
N ARG A 199 -16.24 -7.53 -40.96
CA ARG A 199 -16.61 -7.46 -39.56
C ARG A 199 -15.38 -7.41 -38.66
N VAL A 200 -15.38 -6.54 -37.65
CA VAL A 200 -14.29 -6.39 -36.69
C VAL A 200 -13.96 -7.68 -35.94
N SER A 201 -14.95 -8.57 -35.77
CA SER A 201 -14.75 -9.89 -35.15
C SER A 201 -13.81 -10.83 -35.89
N GLY A 202 -13.51 -10.55 -37.19
CA GLY A 202 -12.51 -11.28 -37.98
C GLY A 202 -11.08 -10.87 -37.69
N PHE A 203 -10.86 -9.69 -37.11
CA PHE A 203 -9.56 -9.07 -36.91
C PHE A 203 -9.21 -8.81 -35.46
N MET A 204 -10.18 -8.96 -34.53
CA MET A 204 -9.97 -8.74 -33.10
C MET A 204 -9.08 -9.83 -32.48
N THR A 205 -8.32 -9.47 -31.47
CA THR A 205 -7.66 -10.41 -30.57
C THR A 205 -8.72 -11.02 -29.64
N ARG A 206 -8.89 -12.35 -29.71
CA ARG A 206 -9.78 -13.11 -28.82
C ARG A 206 -9.11 -13.37 -27.49
N ASN A 207 -9.91 -13.47 -26.41
CA ASN A 207 -9.41 -13.71 -25.04
C ASN A 207 -8.31 -12.72 -24.64
N PRO A 208 -8.57 -11.40 -24.74
CA PRO A 208 -7.58 -10.40 -24.38
C PRO A 208 -7.26 -10.45 -22.88
N LYS A 209 -6.12 -9.86 -22.50
CA LYS A 209 -5.87 -9.60 -21.08
C LYS A 209 -6.86 -8.55 -20.59
N VAL A 210 -7.44 -8.82 -19.44
CA VAL A 210 -8.42 -7.94 -18.78
C VAL A 210 -8.08 -7.77 -17.33
N ILE A 211 -8.64 -6.73 -16.72
CA ILE A 211 -8.57 -6.52 -15.29
C ILE A 211 -9.96 -6.23 -14.74
N ARG A 212 -10.18 -6.57 -13.48
CA ARG A 212 -11.42 -6.25 -12.77
C ARG A 212 -11.43 -4.78 -12.34
N ASP A 213 -12.60 -4.17 -12.36
CA ASP A 213 -12.80 -2.80 -11.90
C ASP A 213 -12.50 -2.61 -10.40
N ASP A 214 -12.65 -3.65 -9.59
CA ASP A 214 -12.35 -3.69 -8.16
C ASP A 214 -10.91 -4.14 -7.82
N ALA A 215 -10.08 -4.48 -8.83
CA ALA A 215 -8.67 -4.78 -8.64
C ALA A 215 -7.88 -3.52 -8.23
N LEU A 216 -6.70 -3.72 -7.64
CA LEU A 216 -5.82 -2.61 -7.30
C LEU A 216 -5.15 -2.00 -8.54
N GLY A 217 -4.93 -0.69 -8.53
CA GLY A 217 -4.24 0.00 -9.61
C GLY A 217 -2.83 -0.54 -9.88
N VAL A 218 -2.13 -1.01 -8.85
CA VAL A 218 -0.81 -1.66 -8.99
C VAL A 218 -0.87 -2.97 -9.76
N ASP A 219 -1.99 -3.67 -9.76
CA ASP A 219 -2.13 -4.90 -10.54
C ASP A 219 -2.28 -4.58 -12.03
N ALA A 220 -2.89 -3.43 -12.38
CA ALA A 220 -2.88 -2.93 -13.75
C ALA A 220 -1.44 -2.67 -14.23
N LEU A 221 -0.63 -1.98 -13.41
CA LEU A 221 0.78 -1.71 -13.74
C LEU A 221 1.56 -3.00 -14.02
N ARG A 222 1.40 -4.02 -13.16
CA ARG A 222 2.02 -5.33 -13.35
C ARG A 222 1.62 -6.01 -14.65
N LEU A 223 0.35 -5.89 -15.06
CA LEU A 223 -0.14 -6.45 -16.32
C LEU A 223 0.45 -5.72 -17.53
N PHE A 224 0.57 -4.39 -17.49
CA PHE A 224 1.23 -3.59 -18.53
C PHE A 224 2.68 -4.04 -18.72
N GLU A 225 3.44 -4.13 -17.64
CA GLU A 225 4.86 -4.53 -17.67
C GLU A 225 5.05 -5.97 -18.16
N ALA A 226 4.25 -6.91 -17.61
CA ALA A 226 4.39 -8.34 -17.92
C ALA A 226 3.99 -8.69 -19.35
N HIS A 227 3.03 -7.96 -19.93
CA HIS A 227 2.47 -8.27 -21.25
C HIS A 227 2.85 -7.26 -22.35
N LYS A 228 3.54 -6.16 -21.99
CA LYS A 228 3.95 -5.08 -22.91
C LYS A 228 2.77 -4.59 -23.76
N ILE A 229 1.65 -4.33 -23.09
CA ILE A 229 0.42 -3.82 -23.69
C ILE A 229 0.27 -2.33 -23.36
N ASP A 230 -0.37 -1.56 -24.24
CA ASP A 230 -0.58 -0.12 -24.04
C ASP A 230 -1.98 0.18 -23.50
N ASP A 231 -2.93 -0.75 -23.67
CA ASP A 231 -4.33 -0.66 -23.28
C ASP A 231 -4.78 -1.90 -22.53
N LEU A 232 -5.58 -1.72 -21.49
CA LEU A 232 -6.13 -2.81 -20.68
C LEU A 232 -7.64 -2.62 -20.50
N ILE A 233 -8.43 -3.56 -21.05
CA ILE A 233 -9.88 -3.55 -20.90
C ILE A 233 -10.25 -3.89 -19.46
N VAL A 234 -11.10 -3.06 -18.88
CA VAL A 234 -11.64 -3.25 -17.52
C VAL A 234 -13.02 -3.90 -17.61
N VAL A 235 -13.22 -4.97 -16.84
CA VAL A 235 -14.47 -5.71 -16.82
C VAL A 235 -15.12 -5.75 -15.43
N ASP A 236 -16.45 -5.82 -15.40
CA ASP A 236 -17.21 -6.08 -14.17
C ASP A 236 -17.20 -7.56 -13.78
N ALA A 237 -17.89 -7.90 -12.67
CA ALA A 237 -18.04 -9.27 -12.19
C ALA A 237 -18.75 -10.21 -13.19
N LYS A 238 -19.48 -9.64 -14.15
CA LYS A 238 -20.23 -10.39 -15.17
C LYS A 238 -19.43 -10.51 -16.48
N GLY A 239 -18.22 -9.97 -16.53
CA GLY A 239 -17.34 -9.98 -17.71
C GLY A 239 -17.75 -8.97 -18.79
N ARG A 240 -18.48 -7.92 -18.42
CA ARG A 240 -18.85 -6.82 -19.34
C ARG A 240 -17.79 -5.73 -19.28
N PRO A 241 -17.35 -5.16 -20.40
CA PRO A 241 -16.40 -4.06 -20.43
C PRO A 241 -17.05 -2.79 -19.84
N VAL A 242 -16.50 -2.31 -18.74
CA VAL A 242 -16.97 -1.11 -18.00
C VAL A 242 -16.02 0.06 -18.09
N GLY A 243 -14.82 -0.17 -18.59
CA GLY A 243 -13.81 0.87 -18.75
C GLY A 243 -12.58 0.40 -19.51
N LEU A 244 -11.65 1.33 -19.67
CA LEU A 244 -10.34 1.14 -20.26
C LEU A 244 -9.29 1.83 -19.38
N VAL A 245 -8.16 1.19 -19.15
CA VAL A 245 -6.94 1.85 -18.65
C VAL A 245 -5.95 1.90 -19.79
N ASP A 246 -5.51 3.09 -20.14
CA ASP A 246 -4.43 3.37 -21.09
C ASP A 246 -3.12 3.60 -20.32
N GLY A 247 -1.98 3.22 -20.87
CA GLY A 247 -0.68 3.45 -20.25
C GLY A 247 -0.45 4.91 -19.80
N GLN A 248 -1.04 5.87 -20.52
CA GLN A 248 -1.01 7.29 -20.16
C GLN A 248 -1.83 7.63 -18.89
N ASP A 249 -2.70 6.74 -18.42
CA ASP A 249 -3.49 6.94 -17.21
C ASP A 249 -2.73 6.50 -15.94
N LEU A 250 -1.65 5.72 -16.07
CA LEU A 250 -0.85 5.21 -14.96
C LEU A 250 -0.27 6.30 -14.04
N PRO A 251 0.15 7.49 -14.52
CA PRO A 251 0.56 8.58 -13.64
C PRO A 251 -0.51 9.02 -12.64
N LYS A 252 -1.80 8.75 -12.91
CA LYS A 252 -2.90 9.04 -11.96
C LYS A 252 -2.78 8.22 -10.67
N LEU A 253 -2.09 7.08 -10.72
CA LEU A 253 -1.82 6.26 -9.54
C LEU A 253 -0.95 6.99 -8.52
N LYS A 254 -0.10 7.94 -8.95
CA LYS A 254 0.85 8.69 -8.09
C LYS A 254 1.69 7.76 -7.20
N ILE A 255 2.07 6.60 -7.71
CA ILE A 255 2.83 5.56 -7.00
C ILE A 255 4.33 5.69 -7.29
N VAL A 256 4.65 6.39 -8.38
CA VAL A 256 6.01 6.70 -8.83
C VAL A 256 6.26 8.19 -8.65
#